data_5b90fd193b64d5178e746fcb05c84cf0
#
_entry.id   5b90fd193b64d5178e746fcb05c84cf0
#
_cell.length_a   1.000
_cell.length_b   1.000
_cell.length_c   1.000
_cell.angle_alpha   90.00
_cell.angle_beta   90.00
_cell.angle_gamma   90.00
#
_symmetry.space_group_name_H-M   'P 1'
#
loop_
_entity.id
_entity.type
_entity.pdbx_description
1 polymer ?
#
loop_
_entity_poly.entity_id
_entity_poly.type
_entity_poly.pdbx_seq_one_letter_code
_entity_poly.pdbx_strand_id
1 'polypeptide(L)'
;MDLENIGDSLDGPPLVTFWGSDEPGSPFRLGTFEYDWHSHARGQLFCIESGLVHMRTPAGSWLLPPRRAGWIPPGVMHKASTNGVLSGWGILLTPAASAGLPKTPCVLSVTEVLRALVQRTATWHWEERLSPPQRRLAAVLMDEVRAAPTESLHLPMPADRRVLRIAEAVLADPAREQTFHELAQQAGISERSARRLFNVETGMSFASWRQQARLLLALEYLTAGQSIIEVADGLGYASASSFIAMFRKAFGLSPRRYFSVRKS
;
A
#
# COMPACT_ATOMS: atom_id res chain seq x y z
N MET A 1 -17.27 3.82 18.04
CA MET A 1 -16.90 2.47 17.52
C MET A 1 -15.41 2.32 17.72
N ASP A 2 -14.98 1.34 18.49
CA ASP A 2 -13.56 1.06 18.70
C ASP A 2 -13.14 0.04 17.65
N LEU A 3 -12.41 0.50 16.61
CA LEU A 3 -12.01 -0.31 15.47
C LEU A 3 -10.96 -1.38 15.85
N GLU A 4 -10.16 -1.15 16.90
CA GLU A 4 -9.21 -2.14 17.41
C GLU A 4 -9.98 -3.35 17.95
N ASN A 5 -11.00 -3.12 18.77
CA ASN A 5 -11.84 -4.18 19.31
C ASN A 5 -12.62 -4.94 18.21
N ILE A 6 -13.05 -4.24 17.15
CA ILE A 6 -13.75 -4.90 16.03
C ILE A 6 -12.77 -5.73 15.20
N GLY A 7 -11.55 -5.29 15.03
CA GLY A 7 -10.51 -6.02 14.30
C GLY A 7 -10.24 -7.40 14.89
N ASP A 8 -10.30 -7.53 16.21
CA ASP A 8 -10.03 -8.76 16.93
C ASP A 8 -11.29 -9.61 17.21
N SER A 9 -12.48 -9.02 17.09
CA SER A 9 -13.73 -9.76 17.30
C SER A 9 -14.14 -10.56 16.08
N LEU A 10 -14.38 -11.86 16.26
CA LEU A 10 -15.01 -12.72 15.26
C LEU A 10 -16.55 -12.64 15.29
N ASP A 11 -17.09 -12.08 16.36
CA ASP A 11 -18.52 -11.86 16.51
C ASP A 11 -18.98 -10.64 15.71
N GLY A 12 -20.28 -10.60 15.42
CA GLY A 12 -20.91 -9.48 14.72
C GLY A 12 -20.97 -9.65 13.18
N PRO A 13 -21.15 -8.56 12.44
CA PRO A 13 -21.40 -8.63 11.00
C PRO A 13 -20.17 -9.14 10.21
N PRO A 14 -20.39 -9.87 9.11
CA PRO A 14 -19.30 -10.44 8.31
C PRO A 14 -18.38 -9.39 7.68
N LEU A 15 -18.87 -8.18 7.49
CA LEU A 15 -18.09 -7.05 7.03
C LEU A 15 -18.48 -5.79 7.80
N VAL A 16 -17.49 -4.93 8.06
CA VAL A 16 -17.68 -3.59 8.63
C VAL A 16 -16.89 -2.61 7.76
N THR A 17 -17.51 -1.49 7.39
CA THR A 17 -16.82 -0.42 6.66
C THR A 17 -16.78 0.84 7.51
N PHE A 18 -15.71 1.61 7.33
CA PHE A 18 -15.52 2.89 8.00
C PHE A 18 -14.85 3.89 7.06
N TRP A 19 -15.14 5.16 7.30
CA TRP A 19 -14.48 6.29 6.65
C TRP A 19 -13.89 7.19 7.72
N GLY A 20 -12.66 7.63 7.50
CA GLY A 20 -11.93 8.47 8.44
C GLY A 20 -11.33 9.70 7.79
N SER A 21 -11.01 10.68 8.62
CA SER A 21 -10.27 11.89 8.26
C SER A 21 -9.36 12.31 9.39
N ASP A 22 -8.50 13.29 9.16
CA ASP A 22 -7.67 13.93 10.17
C ASP A 22 -8.43 14.98 10.99
N GLU A 23 -9.70 15.25 10.67
CA GLU A 23 -10.53 16.21 11.37
C GLU A 23 -10.86 15.74 12.80
N PRO A 24 -10.91 16.67 13.76
CA PRO A 24 -11.36 16.36 15.12
C PRO A 24 -12.79 15.79 15.13
N GLY A 25 -12.97 14.65 15.80
CA GLY A 25 -14.28 13.97 15.86
C GLY A 25 -14.53 12.94 14.76
N SER A 26 -13.61 12.74 13.84
CA SER A 26 -13.67 11.63 12.88
C SER A 26 -13.76 10.29 13.61
N PRO A 27 -14.68 9.38 13.22
CA PRO A 27 -14.79 8.04 13.81
C PRO A 27 -13.50 7.21 13.68
N PHE A 28 -12.72 7.49 12.66
CA PHE A 28 -11.40 6.92 12.44
C PHE A 28 -10.42 8.06 12.11
N ARG A 29 -9.57 8.37 13.08
CA ARG A 29 -8.63 9.48 12.94
C ARG A 29 -7.44 9.05 12.09
N LEU A 30 -7.19 9.83 11.05
CA LEU A 30 -6.02 9.73 10.19
C LEU A 30 -5.06 10.89 10.48
N GLY A 31 -3.91 10.88 9.86
CA GLY A 31 -2.86 11.89 10.05
C GLY A 31 -1.49 11.30 9.80
N THR A 32 -0.51 11.70 10.60
CA THR A 32 0.82 11.10 10.62
C THR A 32 0.94 10.25 11.87
N PHE A 33 0.90 8.94 11.71
CA PHE A 33 0.94 7.95 12.80
C PHE A 33 1.86 6.78 12.45
N GLU A 34 2.41 6.15 13.48
CA GLU A 34 3.08 4.87 13.42
C GLU A 34 2.27 3.85 14.23
N TYR A 35 1.84 2.78 13.56
CA TYR A 35 1.23 1.62 14.18
C TYR A 35 2.30 0.55 14.27
N ASP A 36 2.62 0.09 15.47
CA ASP A 36 3.64 -0.94 15.66
C ASP A 36 3.16 -2.31 15.17
N TRP A 37 4.04 -3.30 15.23
CA TRP A 37 3.75 -4.66 14.80
C TRP A 37 2.54 -5.25 15.53
N HIS A 38 1.50 -5.56 14.78
CA HIS A 38 0.26 -6.15 15.28
C HIS A 38 -0.37 -7.07 14.23
N SER A 39 -1.36 -7.84 14.66
CA SER A 39 -2.24 -8.61 13.78
C SER A 39 -3.65 -8.57 14.36
N HIS A 40 -4.64 -8.81 13.56
CA HIS A 40 -6.03 -8.90 14.00
C HIS A 40 -6.75 -10.09 13.36
N ALA A 41 -7.83 -10.56 14.00
CA ALA A 41 -8.57 -11.75 13.59
C ALA A 41 -9.32 -11.54 12.27
N ARG A 42 -9.72 -10.32 11.95
CA ARG A 42 -10.36 -9.98 10.68
C ARG A 42 -9.34 -9.62 9.61
N GLY A 43 -9.64 -9.94 8.36
CA GLY A 43 -8.91 -9.38 7.23
C GLY A 43 -9.23 -7.89 7.07
N GLN A 44 -8.24 -7.10 6.68
CA GLN A 44 -8.38 -5.65 6.51
C GLN A 44 -8.08 -5.23 5.08
N LEU A 45 -9.02 -4.54 4.48
CA LEU A 45 -8.80 -3.73 3.29
C LEU A 45 -8.80 -2.27 3.72
N PHE A 46 -7.80 -1.50 3.29
CA PHE A 46 -7.74 -0.08 3.60
C PHE A 46 -7.21 0.72 2.41
N CYS A 47 -7.73 1.92 2.23
CA CYS A 47 -7.39 2.84 1.15
C CYS A 47 -7.30 4.25 1.69
N ILE A 48 -6.37 5.02 1.19
CA ILE A 48 -6.26 6.44 1.48
C ILE A 48 -6.67 7.28 0.27
N GLU A 49 -7.27 8.42 0.53
CA GLU A 49 -7.66 9.39 -0.50
C GLU A 49 -6.53 10.41 -0.77
N SER A 50 -5.68 10.64 0.23
CA SER A 50 -4.52 11.55 0.17
C SER A 50 -3.42 11.06 1.10
N GLY A 51 -2.20 11.58 0.96
CA GLY A 51 -1.06 11.15 1.75
C GLY A 51 -0.45 9.83 1.27
N LEU A 52 0.24 9.14 2.16
CA LEU A 52 0.94 7.89 1.89
C LEU A 52 0.83 6.95 3.09
N VAL A 53 0.67 5.67 2.81
CA VAL A 53 0.84 4.61 3.82
C VAL A 53 2.00 3.72 3.43
N HIS A 54 2.95 3.56 4.34
CA HIS A 54 3.98 2.54 4.26
C HIS A 54 3.57 1.36 5.11
N MET A 55 3.32 0.24 4.44
CA MET A 55 2.96 -1.02 5.08
C MET A 55 4.15 -1.96 5.08
N ARG A 56 4.38 -2.65 6.20
CA ARG A 56 5.42 -3.67 6.35
C ARG A 56 4.82 -4.97 6.87
N THR A 57 5.30 -6.09 6.33
CA THR A 57 5.06 -7.44 6.86
C THR A 57 6.39 -8.19 6.90
N PRO A 58 6.45 -9.37 7.54
CA PRO A 58 7.64 -10.22 7.47
C PRO A 58 8.03 -10.62 6.03
N ALA A 59 7.07 -10.65 5.11
CA ALA A 59 7.29 -11.01 3.71
C ALA A 59 7.72 -9.85 2.81
N GLY A 60 7.73 -8.61 3.32
CA GLY A 60 8.15 -7.43 2.55
C GLY A 60 7.44 -6.15 2.97
N SER A 61 7.71 -5.09 2.24
CA SER A 61 7.09 -3.80 2.46
C SER A 61 6.47 -3.24 1.19
N TRP A 62 5.47 -2.41 1.36
CA TRP A 62 4.87 -1.67 0.26
C TRP A 62 4.44 -0.27 0.64
N LEU A 63 4.48 0.60 -0.34
CA LEU A 63 3.90 1.92 -0.26
C LEU A 63 2.53 1.88 -0.93
N LEU A 64 1.54 2.37 -0.20
CA LEU A 64 0.18 2.47 -0.69
C LEU A 64 -0.10 3.90 -1.11
N PRO A 65 -0.16 4.17 -2.42
CA PRO A 65 -0.57 5.48 -2.89
C PRO A 65 -2.08 5.64 -2.73
N PRO A 66 -2.56 6.86 -2.76
CA PRO A 66 -3.99 7.12 -2.75
C PRO A 66 -4.73 6.38 -3.89
N ARG A 67 -5.98 6.01 -3.61
CA ARG A 67 -6.86 5.25 -4.52
C ARG A 67 -6.35 3.84 -4.87
N ARG A 68 -5.50 3.30 -4.02
CA ARG A 68 -5.13 1.88 -4.00
C ARG A 68 -5.46 1.31 -2.64
N ALA A 69 -6.01 0.12 -2.63
CA ALA A 69 -6.35 -0.55 -1.38
C ALA A 69 -5.29 -1.58 -1.01
N GLY A 70 -4.78 -1.48 0.21
CA GLY A 70 -3.94 -2.53 0.80
C GLY A 70 -4.85 -3.62 1.37
N TRP A 71 -4.60 -4.86 1.01
CA TRP A 71 -5.23 -6.04 1.58
C TRP A 71 -4.29 -6.75 2.54
N ILE A 72 -4.72 -6.95 3.76
CA ILE A 72 -4.07 -7.75 4.81
C ILE A 72 -5.00 -8.90 5.17
N PRO A 73 -4.62 -10.15 4.90
CA PRO A 73 -5.41 -11.32 5.30
C PRO A 73 -5.53 -11.46 6.82
N PRO A 74 -6.57 -12.16 7.32
CA PRO A 74 -6.72 -12.44 8.75
C PRO A 74 -5.46 -13.03 9.38
N GLY A 75 -5.07 -12.54 10.56
CA GLY A 75 -3.95 -13.02 11.36
C GLY A 75 -2.55 -12.67 10.83
N VAL A 76 -2.43 -11.93 9.74
CA VAL A 76 -1.12 -11.55 9.19
C VAL A 76 -0.52 -10.41 10.01
N MET A 77 0.67 -10.67 10.56
CA MET A 77 1.46 -9.67 11.28
C MET A 77 1.87 -8.53 10.35
N HIS A 78 1.62 -7.30 10.75
CA HIS A 78 1.96 -6.12 9.95
C HIS A 78 2.22 -4.89 10.82
N LYS A 79 2.89 -3.91 10.23
CA LYS A 79 3.15 -2.58 10.79
C LYS A 79 2.81 -1.55 9.71
N ALA A 80 2.19 -0.44 10.10
CA ALA A 80 1.84 0.64 9.19
C ALA A 80 2.42 1.97 9.68
N SER A 81 2.87 2.81 8.77
CA SER A 81 3.11 4.22 9.02
C SER A 81 2.38 5.07 7.99
N THR A 82 1.75 6.13 8.45
CA THR A 82 1.00 7.08 7.61
C THR A 82 1.70 8.42 7.62
N ASN A 83 1.74 9.09 6.47
CA ASN A 83 2.30 10.43 6.35
C ASN A 83 1.36 11.32 5.54
N GLY A 84 0.90 12.43 6.15
CA GLY A 84 0.02 13.41 5.52
C GLY A 84 -1.32 12.84 5.04
N VAL A 85 -1.84 11.79 5.68
CA VAL A 85 -3.11 11.19 5.31
C VAL A 85 -4.25 12.02 5.87
N LEU A 86 -4.97 12.73 5.01
CA LEU A 86 -6.10 13.59 5.37
C LEU A 86 -7.42 12.84 5.42
N SER A 87 -7.60 11.83 4.58
CA SER A 87 -8.81 11.00 4.56
C SER A 87 -8.53 9.61 3.99
N GLY A 88 -9.35 8.66 4.38
CA GLY A 88 -9.27 7.28 3.92
C GLY A 88 -10.42 6.44 4.44
N TRP A 89 -10.44 5.18 4.05
CA TRP A 89 -11.49 4.25 4.43
C TRP A 89 -10.95 2.84 4.58
N GLY A 90 -11.70 2.01 5.27
CA GLY A 90 -11.37 0.61 5.40
C GLY A 90 -12.59 -0.30 5.44
N ILE A 91 -12.32 -1.58 5.23
CA ILE A 91 -13.25 -2.70 5.36
C ILE A 91 -12.59 -3.75 6.24
N LEU A 92 -13.26 -4.15 7.30
CA LEU A 92 -12.89 -5.31 8.11
C LEU A 92 -13.78 -6.49 7.74
N LEU A 93 -13.17 -7.63 7.44
CA LEU A 93 -13.85 -8.84 6.98
C LEU A 93 -13.57 -10.00 7.94
N THR A 94 -14.62 -10.72 8.36
CA THR A 94 -14.41 -11.98 9.07
C THR A 94 -13.61 -12.96 8.20
N PRO A 95 -12.92 -13.96 8.78
CA PRO A 95 -12.23 -14.99 7.99
C PRO A 95 -13.13 -15.68 6.95
N ALA A 96 -14.39 -15.93 7.31
CA ALA A 96 -15.37 -16.49 6.37
C ALA A 96 -15.70 -15.56 5.20
N ALA A 97 -15.89 -14.25 5.46
CA ALA A 97 -16.14 -13.26 4.42
C ALA A 97 -14.89 -13.02 3.54
N SER A 98 -13.70 -13.24 4.08
CA SER A 98 -12.43 -13.16 3.36
C SER A 98 -12.18 -14.34 2.41
N ALA A 99 -13.03 -15.37 2.44
CA ALA A 99 -12.88 -16.52 1.54
C ALA A 99 -12.95 -16.08 0.07
N GLY A 100 -11.97 -16.54 -0.72
CA GLY A 100 -11.82 -16.16 -2.13
C GLY A 100 -10.96 -14.93 -2.38
N LEU A 101 -10.56 -14.19 -1.34
CA LEU A 101 -9.55 -13.12 -1.46
C LEU A 101 -8.12 -13.69 -1.41
N PRO A 102 -7.11 -12.93 -1.87
CA PRO A 102 -5.72 -13.35 -1.82
C PRO A 102 -5.29 -13.78 -0.41
N LYS A 103 -4.55 -14.88 -0.32
CA LYS A 103 -4.05 -15.44 0.96
C LYS A 103 -2.80 -14.72 1.48
N THR A 104 -2.22 -13.87 0.66
CA THR A 104 -1.05 -13.06 1.00
C THR A 104 -1.40 -11.59 0.88
N PRO A 105 -0.76 -10.73 1.67
CA PRO A 105 -0.92 -9.30 1.54
C PRO A 105 -0.64 -8.81 0.12
N CYS A 106 -1.46 -7.89 -0.38
CA CYS A 106 -1.31 -7.35 -1.73
C CYS A 106 -1.96 -5.96 -1.85
N VAL A 107 -1.75 -5.33 -2.98
CA VAL A 107 -2.42 -4.08 -3.36
C VAL A 107 -3.51 -4.39 -4.37
N LEU A 108 -4.69 -3.83 -4.16
CA LEU A 108 -5.84 -3.96 -5.05
C LEU A 108 -6.16 -2.62 -5.70
N SER A 109 -6.60 -2.67 -6.92
CA SER A 109 -7.15 -1.53 -7.66
C SER A 109 -8.50 -1.12 -7.06
N VAL A 110 -8.74 0.18 -6.94
CA VAL A 110 -10.02 0.72 -6.43
C VAL A 110 -10.80 1.35 -7.57
N THR A 111 -11.96 0.78 -7.88
CA THR A 111 -12.92 1.35 -8.84
C THR A 111 -13.72 2.48 -8.16
N GLU A 112 -14.28 3.40 -8.95
CA GLU A 112 -15.19 4.42 -8.43
C GLU A 112 -16.46 3.80 -7.83
N VAL A 113 -16.89 2.64 -8.36
CA VAL A 113 -18.03 1.88 -7.81
C VAL A 113 -17.68 1.35 -6.42
N LEU A 114 -16.53 0.69 -6.26
CA LEU A 114 -16.07 0.19 -4.96
C LEU A 114 -15.98 1.34 -3.94
N ARG A 115 -15.37 2.45 -4.33
CA ARG A 115 -15.24 3.64 -3.48
C ARG A 115 -16.61 4.18 -3.03
N ALA A 116 -17.55 4.35 -3.96
CA ALA A 116 -18.90 4.86 -3.66
C ALA A 116 -19.68 3.90 -2.74
N LEU A 117 -19.54 2.59 -2.94
CA LEU A 117 -20.14 1.58 -2.07
C LEU A 117 -19.60 1.67 -0.64
N VAL A 118 -18.27 1.78 -0.48
CA VAL A 118 -17.66 1.94 0.85
C VAL A 118 -18.15 3.24 1.50
N GLN A 119 -18.16 4.36 0.78
CA GLN A 119 -18.64 5.63 1.29
C GLN A 119 -20.08 5.53 1.78
N ARG A 120 -20.93 4.84 1.03
CA ARG A 120 -22.34 4.62 1.42
C ARG A 120 -22.47 3.70 2.64
N THR A 121 -21.71 2.62 2.69
CA THR A 121 -21.81 1.62 3.75
C THR A 121 -21.12 2.04 5.04
N ALA A 122 -20.12 2.91 4.98
CA ALA A 122 -19.44 3.47 6.15
C ALA A 122 -20.37 4.35 7.05
N THR A 123 -21.51 4.76 6.54
CA THR A 123 -22.55 5.48 7.32
C THR A 123 -23.47 4.56 8.09
N TRP A 124 -23.31 3.23 8.00
CA TRP A 124 -24.22 2.30 8.67
C TRP A 124 -23.81 2.04 10.12
N HIS A 125 -24.81 1.77 10.94
CA HIS A 125 -24.62 1.27 12.31
C HIS A 125 -24.48 -0.26 12.25
N TRP A 126 -23.24 -0.73 12.19
CA TRP A 126 -22.93 -2.16 12.02
C TRP A 126 -23.32 -3.04 13.21
N GLU A 127 -23.67 -2.43 14.34
CA GLU A 127 -24.21 -3.10 15.53
C GLU A 127 -25.68 -3.53 15.32
N GLU A 128 -26.36 -2.90 14.37
CA GLU A 128 -27.75 -3.20 14.04
C GLU A 128 -27.87 -4.26 12.95
N ARG A 129 -28.98 -4.98 12.96
CA ARG A 129 -29.25 -5.96 11.90
C ARG A 129 -29.54 -5.25 10.57
N LEU A 130 -28.72 -5.54 9.57
CA LEU A 130 -28.90 -4.97 8.23
C LEU A 130 -30.26 -5.32 7.63
N SER A 131 -30.93 -4.31 7.08
CA SER A 131 -32.16 -4.45 6.29
C SER A 131 -31.91 -5.24 4.99
N PRO A 132 -32.94 -5.78 4.33
CA PRO A 132 -32.78 -6.46 3.05
C PRO A 132 -32.07 -5.66 1.95
N PRO A 133 -32.34 -4.35 1.76
CA PRO A 133 -31.58 -3.52 0.83
C PRO A 133 -30.10 -3.38 1.20
N GLN A 134 -29.79 -3.19 2.49
CA GLN A 134 -28.41 -3.08 2.97
C GLN A 134 -27.64 -4.39 2.75
N ARG A 135 -28.24 -5.55 2.99
CA ARG A 135 -27.62 -6.84 2.71
C ARG A 135 -27.29 -7.03 1.22
N ARG A 136 -28.17 -6.59 0.31
CA ARG A 136 -27.88 -6.62 -1.14
C ARG A 136 -26.70 -5.72 -1.49
N LEU A 137 -26.66 -4.51 -0.93
CA LEU A 137 -25.57 -3.57 -1.17
C LEU A 137 -24.23 -4.11 -0.62
N ALA A 138 -24.24 -4.71 0.55
CA ALA A 138 -23.06 -5.38 1.12
C ALA A 138 -22.57 -6.55 0.25
N ALA A 139 -23.48 -7.30 -0.38
CA ALA A 139 -23.11 -8.36 -1.31
C ALA A 139 -22.43 -7.79 -2.57
N VAL A 140 -22.98 -6.73 -3.17
CA VAL A 140 -22.36 -6.05 -4.31
C VAL A 140 -20.99 -5.47 -3.95
N LEU A 141 -20.84 -4.88 -2.75
CA LEU A 141 -19.55 -4.43 -2.27
C LEU A 141 -18.51 -5.56 -2.22
N MET A 142 -18.91 -6.73 -1.73
CA MET A 142 -18.01 -7.89 -1.68
C MET A 142 -17.66 -8.42 -3.07
N ASP A 143 -18.58 -8.38 -4.02
CA ASP A 143 -18.31 -8.77 -5.40
C ASP A 143 -17.30 -7.81 -6.05
N GLU A 144 -17.41 -6.50 -5.83
CA GLU A 144 -16.42 -5.51 -6.28
C GLU A 144 -15.04 -5.74 -5.65
N VAL A 145 -14.97 -6.06 -4.35
CA VAL A 145 -13.70 -6.38 -3.67
C VAL A 145 -13.05 -7.64 -4.27
N ARG A 146 -13.83 -8.68 -4.54
CA ARG A 146 -13.32 -9.93 -5.14
C ARG A 146 -12.88 -9.76 -6.59
N ALA A 147 -13.56 -8.90 -7.34
CA ALA A 147 -13.24 -8.60 -8.74
C ALA A 147 -12.06 -7.63 -8.89
N ALA A 148 -11.63 -6.97 -7.81
CA ALA A 148 -10.57 -5.96 -7.85
C ALA A 148 -9.23 -6.57 -8.31
N PRO A 149 -8.61 -6.07 -9.39
CA PRO A 149 -7.32 -6.56 -9.84
C PRO A 149 -6.22 -6.32 -8.81
N THR A 150 -5.31 -7.28 -8.67
CA THR A 150 -4.08 -7.09 -7.89
C THR A 150 -3.07 -6.25 -8.67
N GLU A 151 -2.37 -5.35 -7.97
CA GLU A 151 -1.34 -4.49 -8.55
C GLU A 151 0.05 -4.79 -7.97
N SER A 152 1.07 -4.69 -8.81
CA SER A 152 2.47 -4.95 -8.44
C SER A 152 3.13 -3.72 -7.79
N LEU A 153 2.54 -3.18 -6.74
CA LEU A 153 3.15 -2.09 -5.94
C LEU A 153 3.88 -2.59 -4.69
N HIS A 154 4.04 -3.89 -4.57
CA HIS A 154 4.79 -4.52 -3.49
C HIS A 154 6.28 -4.46 -3.78
N LEU A 155 7.07 -4.01 -2.81
CA LEU A 155 8.52 -4.04 -2.85
C LEU A 155 9.01 -5.11 -1.85
N PRO A 156 9.30 -6.33 -2.31
CA PRO A 156 9.77 -7.38 -1.42
C PRO A 156 11.16 -7.03 -0.89
N MET A 157 11.34 -7.14 0.43
CA MET A 157 12.63 -6.92 1.09
C MET A 157 13.33 -8.26 1.33
N PRO A 158 14.62 -8.38 0.99
CA PRO A 158 15.35 -9.60 1.25
C PRO A 158 15.57 -9.82 2.74
N ALA A 159 15.65 -11.10 3.17
CA ALA A 159 15.86 -11.49 4.56
C ALA A 159 17.35 -11.68 4.92
N ASP A 160 18.20 -12.11 3.97
CA ASP A 160 19.64 -12.20 4.19
C ASP A 160 20.22 -10.81 4.50
N ARG A 161 20.87 -10.67 5.66
CA ARG A 161 21.38 -9.39 6.16
C ARG A 161 22.32 -8.64 5.18
N ARG A 162 23.06 -9.34 4.34
CA ARG A 162 23.98 -8.74 3.37
C ARG A 162 23.20 -8.14 2.22
N VAL A 163 22.23 -8.89 1.71
CA VAL A 163 21.38 -8.44 0.60
C VAL A 163 20.39 -7.38 1.07
N LEU A 164 19.92 -7.47 2.33
CA LEU A 164 19.09 -6.44 2.96
C LEU A 164 19.84 -5.09 3.03
N ARG A 165 21.12 -5.09 3.42
CA ARG A 165 21.95 -3.87 3.41
C ARG A 165 22.05 -3.23 2.02
N ILE A 166 22.08 -4.05 0.95
CA ILE A 166 22.06 -3.53 -0.43
C ILE A 166 20.72 -2.82 -0.71
N ALA A 167 19.61 -3.45 -0.33
CA ALA A 167 18.26 -2.86 -0.51
C ALA A 167 18.11 -1.57 0.29
N GLU A 168 18.51 -1.56 1.55
CA GLU A 168 18.47 -0.38 2.43
C GLU A 168 19.33 0.78 1.90
N ALA A 169 20.54 0.49 1.39
CA ALA A 169 21.40 1.51 0.79
C ALA A 169 20.76 2.19 -0.44
N VAL A 170 20.06 1.41 -1.27
CA VAL A 170 19.31 1.96 -2.43
C VAL A 170 18.10 2.81 -1.98
N LEU A 171 17.41 2.41 -0.92
CA LEU A 171 16.26 3.17 -0.40
C LEU A 171 16.70 4.46 0.30
N ALA A 172 17.85 4.43 0.98
CA ALA A 172 18.39 5.60 1.67
C ALA A 172 18.90 6.68 0.72
N ASP A 173 19.45 6.29 -0.44
CA ASP A 173 19.95 7.21 -1.47
C ASP A 173 19.68 6.64 -2.87
N PRO A 174 18.43 6.82 -3.37
CA PRO A 174 18.01 6.25 -4.65
C PRO A 174 18.65 6.94 -5.86
N ALA A 175 19.17 8.15 -5.70
CA ALA A 175 19.90 8.89 -6.74
C ALA A 175 21.32 8.42 -6.94
N ARG A 176 21.89 7.77 -5.93
CA ARG A 176 23.29 7.36 -5.98
C ARG A 176 23.60 6.40 -7.13
N GLU A 177 24.53 6.79 -7.97
CA GLU A 177 24.99 5.99 -9.11
C GLU A 177 25.98 4.90 -8.67
N GLN A 178 25.52 3.99 -7.80
CA GLN A 178 26.30 2.81 -7.45
C GLN A 178 25.88 1.62 -8.31
N THR A 179 26.90 0.91 -8.81
CA THR A 179 26.70 -0.37 -9.47
C THR A 179 26.33 -1.45 -8.45
N PHE A 180 25.66 -2.50 -8.92
CA PHE A 180 25.37 -3.64 -8.04
C PHE A 180 26.63 -4.34 -7.53
N HIS A 181 27.73 -4.30 -8.30
CA HIS A 181 29.03 -4.79 -7.89
C HIS A 181 29.57 -4.06 -6.65
N GLU A 182 29.57 -2.73 -6.68
CA GLU A 182 30.03 -1.89 -5.55
C GLU A 182 29.18 -2.11 -4.30
N LEU A 183 27.86 -2.17 -4.46
CA LEU A 183 26.94 -2.47 -3.36
C LEU A 183 27.19 -3.85 -2.75
N ALA A 184 27.43 -4.86 -3.58
CA ALA A 184 27.75 -6.21 -3.12
C ALA A 184 29.09 -6.25 -2.38
N GLN A 185 30.13 -5.57 -2.87
CA GLN A 185 31.41 -5.43 -2.17
C GLN A 185 31.25 -4.79 -0.78
N GLN A 186 30.51 -3.69 -0.70
CA GLN A 186 30.24 -3.01 0.58
C GLN A 186 29.46 -3.90 1.56
N ALA A 187 28.58 -4.75 1.04
CA ALA A 187 27.83 -5.71 1.83
C ALA A 187 28.64 -6.97 2.23
N GLY A 188 29.89 -7.11 1.76
CA GLY A 188 30.74 -8.26 2.05
C GLY A 188 30.29 -9.56 1.38
N ILE A 189 29.76 -9.47 0.15
CA ILE A 189 29.29 -10.62 -0.62
C ILE A 189 29.73 -10.51 -2.08
N SER A 190 30.01 -11.64 -2.73
CA SER A 190 30.30 -11.61 -4.16
C SER A 190 29.05 -11.20 -4.97
N GLU A 191 29.24 -10.46 -6.05
CA GLU A 191 28.15 -10.02 -6.93
C GLU A 191 27.27 -11.19 -7.40
N ARG A 192 27.89 -12.32 -7.77
CA ARG A 192 27.15 -13.52 -8.20
C ARG A 192 26.23 -14.06 -7.10
N SER A 193 26.74 -14.15 -5.88
CA SER A 193 25.94 -14.63 -4.73
C SER A 193 24.84 -13.64 -4.37
N ALA A 194 25.14 -12.34 -4.40
CA ALA A 194 24.16 -11.29 -4.15
C ALA A 194 23.02 -11.34 -5.17
N ARG A 195 23.32 -11.46 -6.48
CA ARG A 195 22.28 -11.58 -7.53
C ARG A 195 21.39 -12.79 -7.32
N ARG A 196 21.98 -13.94 -7.00
CA ARG A 196 21.20 -15.16 -6.75
C ARG A 196 20.29 -15.02 -5.54
N LEU A 197 20.81 -14.57 -4.41
CA LEU A 197 20.03 -14.40 -3.17
C LEU A 197 18.94 -13.33 -3.37
N PHE A 198 19.29 -12.20 -3.98
CA PHE A 198 18.34 -11.13 -4.24
C PHE A 198 17.13 -11.64 -5.06
N ASN A 199 17.40 -12.40 -6.14
CA ASN A 199 16.34 -12.97 -6.96
C ASN A 199 15.52 -14.03 -6.24
N VAL A 200 16.16 -14.93 -5.48
CA VAL A 200 15.47 -16.00 -4.72
C VAL A 200 14.56 -15.41 -3.64
N GLU A 201 15.03 -14.39 -2.93
CA GLU A 201 14.30 -13.85 -1.78
C GLU A 201 13.25 -12.78 -2.15
N THR A 202 13.48 -12.04 -3.23
CA THR A 202 12.56 -11.00 -3.68
C THR A 202 11.68 -11.41 -4.86
N GLY A 203 12.00 -12.50 -5.55
CA GLY A 203 11.37 -12.88 -6.82
C GLY A 203 11.70 -11.93 -7.99
N MET A 204 12.61 -10.97 -7.79
CA MET A 204 12.91 -9.92 -8.75
C MET A 204 14.41 -9.85 -9.08
N SER A 205 14.73 -9.42 -10.31
CA SER A 205 16.08 -8.95 -10.57
C SER A 205 16.35 -7.66 -9.80
N PHE A 206 17.60 -7.41 -9.41
CA PHE A 206 17.97 -6.16 -8.74
C PHE A 206 17.55 -4.90 -9.54
N ALA A 207 17.73 -4.95 -10.88
CA ALA A 207 17.35 -3.84 -11.74
C ALA A 207 15.83 -3.56 -11.69
N SER A 208 15.00 -4.61 -11.75
CA SER A 208 13.55 -4.50 -11.63
C SER A 208 13.13 -4.01 -10.25
N TRP A 209 13.76 -4.54 -9.20
CA TRP A 209 13.53 -4.16 -7.83
C TRP A 209 13.90 -2.68 -7.59
N ARG A 210 15.10 -2.24 -8.05
CA ARG A 210 15.54 -0.83 -7.95
C ARG A 210 14.60 0.11 -8.70
N GLN A 211 14.09 -0.31 -9.86
CA GLN A 211 13.09 0.45 -10.61
C GLN A 211 11.78 0.58 -9.83
N GLN A 212 11.33 -0.51 -9.22
CA GLN A 212 10.13 -0.52 -8.38
C GLN A 212 10.31 0.36 -7.13
N ALA A 213 11.46 0.28 -6.47
CA ALA A 213 11.80 1.13 -5.34
C ALA A 213 11.72 2.63 -5.71
N ARG A 214 12.32 3.02 -6.86
CA ARG A 214 12.24 4.39 -7.36
C ARG A 214 10.80 4.84 -7.66
N LEU A 215 9.95 3.94 -8.18
CA LEU A 215 8.54 4.25 -8.41
C LEU A 215 7.78 4.54 -7.11
N LEU A 216 8.02 3.74 -6.08
CA LEU A 216 7.39 3.90 -4.78
C LEU A 216 7.84 5.20 -4.10
N LEU A 217 9.15 5.48 -4.12
CA LEU A 217 9.70 6.74 -3.59
C LEU A 217 9.19 7.95 -4.39
N ALA A 218 9.00 7.80 -5.72
CA ALA A 218 8.38 8.86 -6.53
C ALA A 218 6.97 9.22 -6.03
N LEU A 219 6.16 8.23 -5.72
CA LEU A 219 4.82 8.46 -5.16
C LEU A 219 4.90 9.16 -3.80
N GLU A 220 5.84 8.76 -2.95
CA GLU A 220 6.09 9.38 -1.65
C GLU A 220 6.46 10.86 -1.80
N TYR A 221 7.47 11.16 -2.59
CA TYR A 221 7.97 12.52 -2.81
C TYR A 221 6.92 13.44 -3.43
N LEU A 222 6.18 12.94 -4.44
CA LEU A 222 5.08 13.68 -5.07
C LEU A 222 3.92 13.93 -4.11
N THR A 223 3.62 12.98 -3.22
CA THR A 223 2.58 13.13 -2.18
C THR A 223 3.01 14.12 -1.11
N ALA A 224 4.31 14.17 -0.78
CA ALA A 224 4.90 15.18 0.09
C ALA A 224 4.97 16.60 -0.53
N GLY A 225 4.51 16.74 -1.78
CA GLY A 225 4.42 18.03 -2.47
C GLY A 225 5.68 18.47 -3.21
N GLN A 226 6.68 17.59 -3.34
CA GLN A 226 7.88 17.89 -4.13
C GLN A 226 7.54 18.07 -5.60
N SER A 227 8.25 18.97 -6.26
CA SER A 227 8.10 19.21 -7.70
C SER A 227 8.62 18.03 -8.52
N ILE A 228 8.13 17.89 -9.75
CA ILE A 228 8.58 16.84 -10.67
C ILE A 228 10.09 16.89 -10.91
N ILE A 229 10.70 18.07 -10.88
CA ILE A 229 12.13 18.25 -11.07
C ILE A 229 12.89 17.71 -9.85
N GLU A 230 12.50 18.12 -8.64
CA GLU A 230 13.10 17.63 -7.39
C GLU A 230 12.99 16.12 -7.26
N VAL A 231 11.83 15.56 -7.62
CA VAL A 231 11.62 14.11 -7.61
C VAL A 231 12.51 13.39 -8.62
N ALA A 232 12.65 13.93 -9.84
CA ALA A 232 13.51 13.35 -10.86
C ALA A 232 14.97 13.33 -10.38
N ASP A 233 15.46 14.45 -9.86
CA ASP A 233 16.83 14.58 -9.34
C ASP A 233 17.05 13.67 -8.11
N GLY A 234 16.15 13.70 -7.15
CA GLY A 234 16.22 12.87 -5.93
C GLY A 234 16.15 11.37 -6.18
N LEU A 235 15.65 10.96 -7.35
CA LEU A 235 15.60 9.54 -7.76
C LEU A 235 16.69 9.17 -8.78
N GLY A 236 17.57 10.10 -9.15
CA GLY A 236 18.67 9.86 -10.09
C GLY A 236 18.22 9.67 -11.54
N TYR A 237 17.20 10.41 -11.98
CA TYR A 237 16.84 10.48 -13.40
C TYR A 237 17.58 11.62 -14.09
N ALA A 238 18.09 11.36 -15.29
CA ALA A 238 18.82 12.34 -16.08
C ALA A 238 18.02 13.61 -16.45
N SER A 239 16.68 13.55 -16.35
CA SER A 239 15.79 14.67 -16.59
C SER A 239 14.37 14.40 -16.06
N ALA A 240 13.61 15.47 -15.84
CA ALA A 240 12.18 15.39 -15.53
C ALA A 240 11.40 14.65 -16.64
N SER A 241 11.80 14.77 -17.90
CA SER A 241 11.17 14.09 -19.03
C SER A 241 11.36 12.58 -18.96
N SER A 242 12.55 12.09 -18.61
CA SER A 242 12.82 10.66 -18.43
C SER A 242 12.04 10.07 -17.27
N PHE A 243 11.93 10.80 -16.17
CA PHE A 243 11.08 10.44 -15.04
C PHE A 243 9.60 10.36 -15.43
N ILE A 244 9.04 11.39 -16.11
CA ILE A 244 7.64 11.39 -16.56
C ILE A 244 7.35 10.21 -17.48
N ALA A 245 8.25 9.88 -18.41
CA ALA A 245 8.09 8.75 -19.32
C ALA A 245 8.03 7.42 -18.55
N MET A 246 8.93 7.23 -17.59
CA MET A 246 8.97 6.06 -16.72
C MET A 246 7.68 5.95 -15.88
N PHE A 247 7.28 7.04 -15.23
CA PHE A 247 6.07 7.09 -14.39
C PHE A 247 4.81 6.76 -15.22
N ARG A 248 4.70 7.34 -16.42
CA ARG A 248 3.59 7.06 -17.34
C ARG A 248 3.57 5.60 -17.80
N LYS A 249 4.72 5.00 -18.05
CA LYS A 249 4.84 3.57 -18.38
C LYS A 249 4.34 2.68 -17.25
N ALA A 250 4.60 3.06 -16.00
CA ALA A 250 4.22 2.28 -14.81
C ALA A 250 2.75 2.46 -14.41
N PHE A 251 2.23 3.69 -14.47
CA PHE A 251 0.91 4.05 -13.94
C PHE A 251 -0.12 4.43 -15.01
N GLY A 252 0.22 4.39 -16.28
CA GLY A 252 -0.66 4.76 -17.40
C GLY A 252 -0.91 6.26 -17.56
N LEU A 253 -0.57 7.07 -16.55
CA LEU A 253 -0.81 8.52 -16.50
C LEU A 253 0.49 9.26 -16.15
N SER A 254 0.61 10.53 -16.60
CA SER A 254 1.70 11.40 -16.13
C SER A 254 1.51 11.73 -14.63
N PRO A 255 2.59 12.06 -13.88
CA PRO A 255 2.50 12.40 -12.47
C PRO A 255 1.43 13.46 -12.18
N ARG A 256 1.42 14.53 -12.96
CA ARG A 256 0.44 15.63 -12.82
C ARG A 256 -1.00 15.11 -12.97
N ARG A 257 -1.30 14.30 -13.99
CA ARG A 257 -2.64 13.71 -14.18
C ARG A 257 -2.97 12.68 -13.11
N TYR A 258 -2.02 11.86 -12.71
CA TYR A 258 -2.18 10.86 -11.65
C TYR A 258 -2.65 11.51 -10.34
N PHE A 259 -2.13 12.69 -10.00
CA PHE A 259 -2.50 13.42 -8.79
C PHE A 259 -3.59 14.50 -9.01
N SER A 260 -3.93 14.93 -10.25
CA SER A 260 -4.95 15.95 -10.52
C SER A 260 -6.37 15.43 -10.73
N VAL A 261 -6.54 14.19 -11.17
CA VAL A 261 -7.86 13.48 -11.18
C VAL A 261 -8.50 13.42 -9.78
N ARG A 262 -7.86 14.02 -8.78
CA ARG A 262 -8.10 13.98 -7.35
C ARG A 262 -8.65 15.26 -6.73
N LYS A 263 -8.78 16.33 -7.50
CA LYS A 263 -9.30 17.62 -7.00
C LYS A 263 -10.74 17.90 -7.44
N SER A 264 -11.40 16.91 -8.06
CA SER A 264 -12.80 17.02 -8.51
C SER A 264 -13.69 16.15 -7.65
#